data_a5045d489b09191c2d2f61b83375b875
#
_entry.id   a5045d489b09191c2d2f61b83375b875
#
_cell.length_a   1.000
_cell.length_b   1.000
_cell.length_c   1.000
_cell.angle_alpha   90.00
_cell.angle_beta   90.00
_cell.angle_gamma   90.00
#
_symmetry.space_group_name_H-M   'P 1'
#
loop_
_entity.id
_entity.type
_entity.pdbx_description
1 polymer ?
#
loop_
_entity_poly.entity_id
_entity_poly.type
_entity_poly.pdbx_seq_one_letter_code
_entity_poly.pdbx_strand_id
1 'polypeptide(L)'
;PFDTRGAVPRLPQQPYHMVSRVLSVTGPAGKQEAGLTAIAEYDVPPDAWYFEDGATGCMPFSVLTEVILQPCGWLASYSGFALSGETRFRNLDGSGKTARQVRPGDGLIRTTTTLTRCARVGPRTIVFVALEATLADGTPVVSLQTSFGFFTKAALASQAGLKSTDEARAFHDAPADPPDESETCLPVSARRLDLFDVIDRFEPTGGETGMGRIRARQAVDPYAWYFKAHFF
;
A
#
# COMPACT_ATOMS: atom_id res chain seq x y z
N PRO A 1 0.39 19.15 16.93
CA PRO A 1 1.14 19.90 15.91
C PRO A 1 0.90 19.42 14.51
N PHE A 2 0.59 18.12 14.28
CA PHE A 2 0.31 17.58 12.94
C PHE A 2 -1.07 18.02 12.40
N ASP A 3 -2.04 18.26 13.26
CA ASP A 3 -3.41 18.63 12.88
C ASP A 3 -3.57 20.07 12.39
N THR A 4 -2.61 20.92 12.70
CA THR A 4 -2.64 22.35 12.32
C THR A 4 -1.84 22.68 11.06
N ARG A 5 -1.06 21.75 10.53
CA ARG A 5 -0.24 21.93 9.34
C ARG A 5 -0.83 21.13 8.17
N GLY A 6 -1.63 21.75 7.35
CA GLY A 6 -2.39 21.10 6.27
C GLY A 6 -1.61 20.38 5.16
N ALA A 7 -0.28 20.24 5.27
CA ALA A 7 0.57 19.61 4.26
C ALA A 7 1.39 18.41 4.82
N VAL A 8 1.08 17.92 6.01
CA VAL A 8 1.83 16.80 6.62
C VAL A 8 1.16 15.49 6.26
N PRO A 9 1.91 14.48 5.76
CA PRO A 9 1.39 13.14 5.53
C PRO A 9 0.74 12.58 6.79
N ARG A 10 -0.44 12.01 6.64
CA ARG A 10 -1.21 11.37 7.71
C ARG A 10 -1.42 9.90 7.40
N LEU A 11 -1.69 9.09 8.41
CA LEU A 11 -2.19 7.75 8.18
C LEU A 11 -3.56 7.80 7.48
N PRO A 12 -3.90 6.77 6.67
CA PRO A 12 -5.20 6.66 6.06
C PRO A 12 -6.34 6.78 7.08
N GLN A 13 -7.50 7.25 6.62
CA GLN A 13 -8.73 7.25 7.41
C GLN A 13 -9.47 5.92 7.27
N GLN A 14 -10.51 5.73 8.10
CA GLN A 14 -11.40 4.58 7.95
C GLN A 14 -12.04 4.55 6.53
N PRO A 15 -12.20 3.37 5.93
CA PRO A 15 -11.99 2.04 6.52
C PRO A 15 -10.56 1.49 6.38
N TYR A 16 -9.61 2.31 5.96
CA TYR A 16 -8.24 1.90 5.62
C TYR A 16 -7.21 2.26 6.69
N HIS A 17 -7.65 2.64 7.89
CA HIS A 17 -6.79 2.89 9.04
C HIS A 17 -6.46 1.57 9.75
N MET A 18 -5.21 1.13 9.65
CA MET A 18 -4.76 -0.20 10.09
C MET A 18 -3.76 -0.15 11.25
N VAL A 19 -3.83 0.89 12.09
CA VAL A 19 -3.04 1.00 13.31
C VAL A 19 -4.00 1.24 14.47
N SER A 20 -4.19 0.25 15.34
CA SER A 20 -5.04 0.42 16.52
C SER A 20 -4.30 1.19 17.61
N ARG A 21 -3.00 0.94 17.80
CA ARG A 21 -2.16 1.62 18.80
C ARG A 21 -0.67 1.45 18.51
N VAL A 22 0.12 2.37 19.03
CA VAL A 22 1.58 2.25 19.13
C VAL A 22 1.92 1.96 20.57
N LEU A 23 2.59 0.83 20.81
CA LEU A 23 2.94 0.37 22.16
C LEU A 23 4.21 1.04 22.68
N SER A 24 5.20 1.16 21.81
CA SER A 24 6.50 1.71 22.17
C SER A 24 7.20 2.28 20.96
N VAL A 25 8.11 3.21 21.22
CA VAL A 25 9.05 3.74 20.26
C VAL A 25 10.38 3.99 20.95
N THR A 26 11.49 3.66 20.29
CA THR A 26 12.83 3.95 20.79
C THR A 26 13.36 5.25 20.20
N GLY A 27 14.16 5.97 20.98
CA GLY A 27 14.78 7.22 20.56
C GLY A 27 13.86 8.45 20.61
N PRO A 28 14.43 9.64 20.49
CA PRO A 28 13.70 10.89 20.61
C PRO A 28 12.95 11.25 19.32
N ALA A 29 11.80 11.91 19.50
CA ALA A 29 11.04 12.47 18.38
C ALA A 29 11.86 13.52 17.60
N GLY A 30 11.65 13.56 16.28
CA GLY A 30 12.28 14.54 15.39
C GLY A 30 13.72 14.20 14.99
N LYS A 31 14.27 13.06 15.39
CA LYS A 31 15.64 12.65 15.09
C LYS A 31 15.69 11.72 13.89
N GLN A 32 16.22 12.21 12.79
CA GLN A 32 16.30 11.51 11.49
C GLN A 32 17.54 10.60 11.42
N GLU A 33 17.57 9.56 12.23
CA GLU A 33 18.69 8.61 12.29
C GLU A 33 18.22 7.16 12.23
N ALA A 34 19.13 6.27 11.86
CA ALA A 34 18.89 4.83 11.89
C ALA A 34 18.85 4.30 13.33
N GLY A 35 18.26 3.11 13.51
CA GLY A 35 18.17 2.43 14.78
C GLY A 35 16.88 2.71 15.57
N LEU A 36 16.05 3.66 15.13
CA LEU A 36 14.73 3.85 15.76
C LEU A 36 13.83 2.66 15.44
N THR A 37 13.11 2.21 16.47
CA THR A 37 12.17 1.09 16.37
C THR A 37 10.83 1.50 16.97
N ALA A 38 9.74 1.13 16.30
CA ALA A 38 8.39 1.24 16.84
C ALA A 38 7.73 -0.13 16.87
N ILE A 39 6.90 -0.36 17.90
CA ILE A 39 6.01 -1.51 17.99
C ILE A 39 4.59 -1.00 17.94
N ALA A 40 3.83 -1.44 16.95
CA ALA A 40 2.44 -1.09 16.76
C ALA A 40 1.56 -2.35 16.71
N GLU A 41 0.30 -2.17 17.00
CA GLU A 41 -0.70 -3.23 16.95
C GLU A 41 -1.89 -2.83 16.11
N TYR A 42 -2.43 -3.83 15.42
CA TYR A 42 -3.71 -3.76 14.73
C TYR A 42 -4.63 -4.86 15.27
N ASP A 43 -5.75 -4.46 15.86
CA ASP A 43 -6.80 -5.38 16.26
C ASP A 43 -7.57 -5.80 15.01
N VAL A 44 -7.51 -7.07 14.66
CA VAL A 44 -8.15 -7.63 13.48
C VAL A 44 -9.62 -7.93 13.81
N PRO A 45 -10.60 -7.12 13.32
CA PRO A 45 -11.99 -7.43 13.58
C PRO A 45 -12.38 -8.75 12.90
N PRO A 46 -13.11 -9.67 13.56
CA PRO A 46 -13.47 -10.96 12.99
C PRO A 46 -14.45 -10.84 11.79
N ASP A 47 -15.18 -9.73 11.73
CA ASP A 47 -16.15 -9.36 10.70
C ASP A 47 -15.64 -8.23 9.78
N ALA A 48 -14.31 -8.08 9.68
CA ALA A 48 -13.74 -7.02 8.86
C ALA A 48 -14.09 -7.19 7.38
N TRP A 49 -14.46 -6.10 6.74
CA TRP A 49 -14.90 -6.02 5.35
C TRP A 49 -13.98 -6.75 4.35
N TYR A 50 -12.69 -6.75 4.60
CA TYR A 50 -11.71 -7.35 3.69
C TYR A 50 -11.71 -8.89 3.72
N PHE A 51 -12.33 -9.54 4.70
CA PHE A 51 -12.52 -10.99 4.70
C PHE A 51 -13.61 -11.42 3.72
N GLU A 52 -14.64 -10.58 3.55
CA GLU A 52 -15.70 -10.81 2.56
C GLU A 52 -15.23 -10.46 1.15
N ASP A 53 -14.43 -9.40 1.02
CA ASP A 53 -13.87 -8.96 -0.26
C ASP A 53 -12.78 -9.92 -0.78
N GLY A 54 -12.12 -10.65 0.10
CA GLY A 54 -11.13 -11.64 -0.28
C GLY A 54 -11.74 -12.95 -0.75
N ALA A 55 -11.38 -13.42 -1.96
CA ALA A 55 -11.87 -14.68 -2.51
C ALA A 55 -11.54 -15.91 -1.64
N THR A 56 -10.61 -15.79 -0.69
CA THR A 56 -10.13 -16.91 0.15
C THR A 56 -10.70 -16.88 1.58
N GLY A 57 -11.52 -15.88 1.93
CA GLY A 57 -11.96 -15.65 3.31
C GLY A 57 -10.82 -15.28 4.27
N CYS A 58 -9.66 -14.95 3.75
CA CYS A 58 -8.49 -14.48 4.51
C CYS A 58 -8.26 -13.00 4.22
N MET A 59 -7.47 -12.34 5.06
CA MET A 59 -7.03 -10.97 4.79
C MET A 59 -6.26 -10.92 3.46
N PRO A 60 -6.68 -10.12 2.48
CA PRO A 60 -5.95 -9.93 1.24
C PRO A 60 -4.53 -9.43 1.50
N PHE A 61 -3.57 -9.86 0.68
CA PHE A 61 -2.17 -9.44 0.85
C PHE A 61 -1.99 -7.92 0.77
N SER A 62 -2.79 -7.24 -0.06
CA SER A 62 -2.80 -5.77 -0.15
C SER A 62 -3.20 -5.11 1.18
N VAL A 63 -4.18 -5.67 1.89
CA VAL A 63 -4.59 -5.18 3.22
C VAL A 63 -3.52 -5.49 4.26
N LEU A 64 -2.97 -6.71 4.27
CA LEU A 64 -1.86 -7.06 5.16
C LEU A 64 -0.66 -6.12 4.95
N THR A 65 -0.37 -5.76 3.71
CA THR A 65 0.69 -4.82 3.39
C THR A 65 0.44 -3.46 4.04
N GLU A 66 -0.80 -2.95 4.02
CA GLU A 66 -1.14 -1.71 4.74
C GLU A 66 -0.99 -1.83 6.25
N VAL A 67 -1.43 -2.95 6.85
CA VAL A 67 -1.27 -3.19 8.29
C VAL A 67 0.19 -3.07 8.73
N ILE A 68 1.12 -3.56 7.92
CA ILE A 68 2.54 -3.55 8.26
C ILE A 68 3.28 -2.29 7.81
N LEU A 69 2.83 -1.59 6.76
CA LEU A 69 3.49 -0.39 6.25
C LEU A 69 3.04 0.90 6.95
N GLN A 70 1.82 0.97 7.46
CA GLN A 70 1.36 2.17 8.18
C GLN A 70 2.21 2.48 9.43
N PRO A 71 2.65 1.51 10.25
CA PRO A 71 3.63 1.75 11.30
C PRO A 71 4.96 2.36 10.80
N CYS A 72 5.39 2.03 9.57
CA CYS A 72 6.58 2.65 8.96
C CYS A 72 6.36 4.14 8.71
N GLY A 73 5.20 4.49 8.13
CA GLY A 73 4.82 5.89 7.91
C GLY A 73 4.70 6.68 9.21
N TRP A 74 4.15 6.05 10.25
CA TRP A 74 4.07 6.62 11.58
C TRP A 74 5.47 6.87 12.17
N LEU A 75 6.37 5.88 12.12
CA LEU A 75 7.74 6.00 12.63
C LEU A 75 8.53 7.08 11.88
N ALA A 76 8.35 7.17 10.55
CA ALA A 76 8.97 8.21 9.75
C ALA A 76 8.47 9.61 10.14
N SER A 77 7.19 9.75 10.42
CA SER A 77 6.61 11.01 10.90
C SER A 77 7.14 11.36 12.30
N TYR A 78 7.17 10.39 13.21
CA TYR A 78 7.74 10.54 14.55
C TYR A 78 9.21 11.00 14.49
N SER A 79 9.99 10.44 13.57
CA SER A 79 11.40 10.79 13.32
C SER A 79 11.57 12.16 12.64
N GLY A 80 10.50 12.84 12.28
CA GLY A 80 10.52 14.19 11.72
C GLY A 80 10.77 14.26 10.22
N PHE A 81 10.80 13.14 9.49
CA PHE A 81 10.99 13.17 8.03
C PHE A 81 9.84 13.90 7.32
N ALA A 82 8.62 13.75 7.82
CA ALA A 82 7.44 14.44 7.29
C ALA A 82 7.46 15.97 7.51
N LEU A 83 8.35 16.47 8.36
CA LEU A 83 8.45 17.89 8.69
C LEU A 83 9.54 18.62 7.86
N SER A 84 10.26 17.92 7.01
CA SER A 84 11.42 18.43 6.25
C SER A 84 11.03 19.28 5.03
N GLY A 85 9.85 19.86 5.00
CA GLY A 85 9.34 20.72 3.92
C GLY A 85 8.14 20.12 3.19
N GLU A 86 7.74 20.73 2.07
CA GLU A 86 6.65 20.21 1.22
C GLU A 86 7.12 19.00 0.41
N THR A 87 7.13 17.84 1.04
CA THR A 87 7.50 16.59 0.39
C THR A 87 6.30 15.65 0.28
N ARG A 88 6.35 14.76 -0.70
CA ARG A 88 5.40 13.67 -0.90
C ARG A 88 6.09 12.36 -0.61
N PHE A 89 5.41 11.53 0.14
CA PHE A 89 5.83 10.17 0.45
C PHE A 89 5.56 9.23 -0.73
N ARG A 90 6.51 8.34 -1.02
CA ARG A 90 6.37 7.30 -2.04
C ARG A 90 7.09 6.03 -1.60
N ASN A 91 6.41 4.90 -1.64
CA ASN A 91 7.07 3.60 -1.62
C ASN A 91 7.93 3.44 -2.87
N LEU A 92 9.10 2.82 -2.72
CA LEU A 92 10.05 2.60 -3.80
C LEU A 92 10.15 1.11 -4.14
N ASP A 93 10.44 0.29 -3.15
CA ASP A 93 10.59 -1.15 -3.30
C ASP A 93 10.24 -1.88 -2.01
N GLY A 94 10.15 -3.21 -2.12
CA GLY A 94 9.99 -4.07 -0.96
C GLY A 94 10.29 -5.53 -1.32
N SER A 95 10.86 -6.24 -0.37
CA SER A 95 11.17 -7.67 -0.48
C SER A 95 10.89 -8.35 0.85
N GLY A 96 10.18 -9.45 0.84
CA GLY A 96 9.80 -10.11 2.07
C GLY A 96 9.24 -11.52 1.90
N LYS A 97 8.83 -12.10 3.01
CA LYS A 97 8.24 -13.43 3.09
C LYS A 97 6.99 -13.40 3.94
N THR A 98 5.90 -13.94 3.42
CA THR A 98 4.68 -14.21 4.18
C THR A 98 4.76 -15.63 4.71
N ALA A 99 4.67 -15.79 6.02
CA ALA A 99 4.72 -17.09 6.69
C ALA A 99 3.34 -17.76 6.73
N ARG A 100 2.26 -16.94 6.82
CA ARG A 100 0.89 -17.43 6.87
C ARG A 100 -0.11 -16.37 6.41
N GLN A 101 -1.31 -16.81 6.08
CA GLN A 101 -2.47 -15.94 5.88
C GLN A 101 -3.10 -15.58 7.22
N VAL A 102 -3.64 -14.37 7.32
CA VAL A 102 -4.43 -13.89 8.46
C VAL A 102 -5.90 -14.21 8.23
N ARG A 103 -6.54 -14.80 9.23
CA ARG A 103 -7.94 -15.27 9.18
C ARG A 103 -8.83 -14.54 10.18
N PRO A 104 -10.14 -14.55 9.98
CA PRO A 104 -11.07 -14.15 11.03
C PRO A 104 -10.77 -14.90 12.32
N GLY A 105 -10.69 -14.18 13.45
CA GLY A 105 -10.39 -14.78 14.74
C GLY A 105 -8.90 -14.83 15.13
N ASP A 106 -7.96 -14.47 14.26
CA ASP A 106 -6.53 -14.34 14.63
C ASP A 106 -6.28 -13.18 15.62
N GLY A 107 -7.23 -12.26 15.74
CA GLY A 107 -7.36 -11.29 16.82
C GLY A 107 -6.44 -10.09 16.73
N LEU A 108 -5.12 -10.27 16.68
CA LEU A 108 -4.17 -9.18 16.76
C LEU A 108 -2.93 -9.43 15.90
N ILE A 109 -2.53 -8.41 15.18
CA ILE A 109 -1.21 -8.35 14.49
C ILE A 109 -0.36 -7.32 15.20
N ARG A 110 0.84 -7.74 15.64
CA ARG A 110 1.87 -6.86 16.20
C ARG A 110 2.98 -6.70 15.19
N THR A 111 3.26 -5.45 14.82
CA THR A 111 4.32 -5.10 13.86
C THR A 111 5.46 -4.40 14.59
N THR A 112 6.65 -4.94 14.49
CA THR A 112 7.90 -4.30 14.88
C THR A 112 8.53 -3.69 13.65
N THR A 113 8.73 -2.39 13.65
CA THR A 113 9.27 -1.60 12.55
C THR A 113 10.58 -0.98 12.97
N THR A 114 11.67 -1.25 12.25
CA THR A 114 13.00 -0.68 12.53
C THR A 114 13.50 0.12 11.35
N LEU A 115 13.84 1.37 11.58
CA LEU A 115 14.49 2.25 10.62
C LEU A 115 15.96 1.86 10.52
N THR A 116 16.34 1.15 9.45
CA THR A 116 17.68 0.55 9.34
C THR A 116 18.70 1.50 8.74
N ARG A 117 18.27 2.41 7.86
CA ARG A 117 19.14 3.36 7.19
C ARG A 117 18.36 4.58 6.69
N CYS A 118 19.03 5.73 6.70
CA CYS A 118 18.57 6.94 6.03
C CYS A 118 19.63 7.39 5.03
N ALA A 119 19.23 7.77 3.83
CA ALA A 119 20.11 8.29 2.80
C ALA A 119 19.55 9.61 2.25
N ARG A 120 20.40 10.61 2.12
CA ARG A 120 20.04 11.87 1.44
C ARG A 120 20.71 11.89 0.07
N VAL A 121 19.89 12.06 -0.97
CA VAL A 121 20.34 12.10 -2.36
C VAL A 121 19.79 13.37 -3.00
N GLY A 122 20.57 14.43 -2.98
CA GLY A 122 20.12 15.76 -3.39
C GLY A 122 18.92 16.23 -2.54
N PRO A 123 17.82 16.67 -3.16
CA PRO A 123 16.63 17.12 -2.44
C PRO A 123 15.74 15.96 -1.94
N ARG A 124 16.20 14.72 -2.02
CA ARG A 124 15.42 13.52 -1.69
C ARG A 124 15.98 12.88 -0.43
N THR A 125 15.09 12.41 0.43
CA THR A 125 15.45 11.55 1.58
C THR A 125 14.84 10.18 1.34
N ILE A 126 15.67 9.15 1.37
CA ILE A 126 15.27 7.75 1.25
C ILE A 126 15.47 7.08 2.61
N VAL A 127 14.47 6.38 3.05
CA VAL A 127 14.42 5.67 4.33
C VAL A 127 14.28 4.19 4.07
N PHE A 128 15.10 3.39 4.72
CA PHE A 128 15.09 1.94 4.65
C PHE A 128 14.59 1.37 5.96
N VAL A 129 13.68 0.42 5.88
CA VAL A 129 12.97 -0.13 7.02
C VAL A 129 12.96 -1.65 6.93
N ALA A 130 13.22 -2.30 8.06
CA ALA A 130 12.92 -3.71 8.28
C ALA A 130 11.70 -3.81 9.19
N LEU A 131 10.82 -4.72 8.89
CA LEU A 131 9.64 -4.97 9.69
C LEU A 131 9.34 -6.45 9.83
N GLU A 132 8.81 -6.81 10.99
CA GLU A 132 8.36 -8.14 11.32
C GLU A 132 6.97 -8.05 11.95
N ALA A 133 6.06 -8.87 11.50
CA ALA A 133 4.72 -8.96 12.06
C ALA A 133 4.44 -10.36 12.59
N THR A 134 3.84 -10.41 13.77
CA THR A 134 3.44 -11.64 14.46
C THR A 134 2.01 -11.53 14.94
N LEU A 135 1.38 -12.66 15.23
CA LEU A 135 0.18 -12.71 16.04
C LEU A 135 0.50 -12.45 17.52
N ALA A 136 -0.54 -12.36 18.35
CA ALA A 136 -0.41 -12.11 19.78
C ALA A 136 0.44 -13.16 20.52
N ASP A 137 0.42 -14.42 20.06
CA ASP A 137 1.16 -15.54 20.60
C ASP A 137 2.62 -15.63 20.08
N GLY A 138 3.03 -14.68 19.24
CA GLY A 138 4.36 -14.67 18.62
C GLY A 138 4.46 -15.43 17.31
N THR A 139 3.38 -16.06 16.82
CA THR A 139 3.36 -16.77 15.53
C THR A 139 3.73 -15.81 14.40
N PRO A 140 4.76 -16.09 13.58
CA PRO A 140 5.16 -15.22 12.47
C PRO A 140 4.07 -15.11 11.40
N VAL A 141 3.84 -13.89 10.92
CA VAL A 141 2.91 -13.58 9.83
C VAL A 141 3.67 -13.15 8.59
N VAL A 142 4.52 -12.13 8.71
CA VAL A 142 5.29 -11.60 7.59
C VAL A 142 6.57 -10.94 8.07
N SER A 143 7.64 -11.06 7.28
CA SER A 143 8.85 -10.26 7.39
C SER A 143 9.10 -9.52 6.07
N LEU A 144 9.43 -8.23 6.15
CA LEU A 144 9.60 -7.39 4.98
C LEU A 144 10.75 -6.40 5.20
N GLN A 145 11.52 -6.17 4.15
CA GLN A 145 12.41 -5.01 4.04
C GLN A 145 11.86 -4.12 2.93
N THR A 146 11.79 -2.84 3.19
CA THR A 146 11.25 -1.88 2.23
C THR A 146 12.02 -0.57 2.28
N SER A 147 11.89 0.20 1.21
CA SER A 147 12.36 1.58 1.19
C SER A 147 11.26 2.52 0.71
N PHE A 148 11.30 3.73 1.21
CA PHE A 148 10.42 4.79 0.77
C PHE A 148 11.13 6.13 0.81
N GLY A 149 10.61 7.08 0.05
CA GLY A 149 11.26 8.37 -0.10
C GLY A 149 10.31 9.53 0.13
N PHE A 150 10.90 10.63 0.55
CA PHE A 150 10.28 11.93 0.62
C PHE A 150 10.77 12.77 -0.55
N PHE A 151 9.86 13.12 -1.45
CA PHE A 151 10.15 13.79 -2.71
C PHE A 151 9.49 15.16 -2.76
N THR A 152 10.24 16.14 -3.27
CA THR A 152 9.66 17.46 -3.57
C THR A 152 8.71 17.38 -4.77
N LYS A 153 7.80 18.35 -4.90
CA LYS A 153 6.93 18.48 -6.08
C LYS A 153 7.73 18.49 -7.39
N ALA A 154 8.84 19.21 -7.43
CA ALA A 154 9.70 19.28 -8.62
C ALA A 154 10.32 17.92 -8.96
N ALA A 155 10.76 17.16 -7.97
CA ALA A 155 11.32 15.83 -8.17
C ALA A 155 10.26 14.84 -8.72
N LEU A 156 9.01 14.94 -8.28
CA LEU A 156 7.91 14.13 -8.81
C LEU A 156 7.51 14.55 -10.22
N ALA A 157 7.48 15.86 -10.50
CA ALA A 157 7.13 16.38 -11.84
C ALA A 157 8.16 15.97 -12.91
N SER A 158 9.43 15.79 -12.51
CA SER A 158 10.50 15.31 -13.40
C SER A 158 10.63 13.78 -13.47
N GLN A 159 9.75 13.06 -12.81
CA GLN A 159 9.79 11.59 -12.81
C GLN A 159 9.44 11.04 -14.18
N ALA A 160 10.35 10.29 -14.78
CA ALA A 160 10.05 9.52 -15.98
C ALA A 160 9.24 8.28 -15.58
N GLY A 161 8.06 8.12 -16.15
CA GLY A 161 7.30 6.86 -16.04
C GLY A 161 7.97 5.72 -16.80
N LEU A 162 7.45 4.51 -16.61
CA LEU A 162 7.82 3.39 -17.45
C LEU A 162 7.39 3.68 -18.90
N LYS A 163 8.31 3.46 -19.85
CA LYS A 163 8.00 3.61 -21.26
C LYS A 163 7.12 2.44 -21.70
N SER A 164 5.94 2.76 -22.23
CA SER A 164 5.12 1.73 -22.89
C SER A 164 5.79 1.30 -24.19
N THR A 165 5.81 -0.01 -24.46
CA THR A 165 6.19 -0.54 -25.77
C THR A 165 5.12 -0.18 -26.82
N ASP A 166 5.47 -0.25 -28.11
CA ASP A 166 4.50 -0.02 -29.19
C ASP A 166 3.37 -1.05 -29.14
N GLU A 167 3.71 -2.28 -28.78
CA GLU A 167 2.73 -3.35 -28.59
C GLU A 167 1.77 -3.05 -27.42
N ALA A 168 2.28 -2.60 -26.29
CA ALA A 168 1.45 -2.23 -25.13
C ALA A 168 0.51 -1.05 -25.47
N ARG A 169 0.99 -0.07 -26.24
CA ARG A 169 0.16 1.04 -26.73
C ARG A 169 -0.91 0.55 -27.69
N ALA A 170 -0.55 -0.28 -28.67
CA ALA A 170 -1.49 -0.84 -29.63
C ALA A 170 -2.60 -1.65 -28.93
N PHE A 171 -2.26 -2.43 -27.91
CA PHE A 171 -3.25 -3.15 -27.10
C PHE A 171 -4.17 -2.20 -26.34
N HIS A 172 -3.62 -1.15 -25.73
CA HIS A 172 -4.39 -0.15 -24.99
C HIS A 172 -5.36 0.62 -25.89
N ASP A 173 -4.91 1.01 -27.09
CA ASP A 173 -5.67 1.86 -28.01
C ASP A 173 -6.61 1.09 -28.94
N ALA A 174 -6.50 -0.25 -28.98
CA ALA A 174 -7.36 -1.09 -29.79
C ALA A 174 -8.84 -0.94 -29.36
N PRO A 175 -9.80 -1.17 -30.29
CA PRO A 175 -11.21 -1.27 -29.95
C PRO A 175 -11.46 -2.28 -28.81
N ALA A 176 -12.53 -2.09 -28.06
CA ALA A 176 -13.00 -3.09 -27.12
C ALA A 176 -13.33 -4.39 -27.88
N ASP A 177 -13.14 -5.51 -27.22
CA ASP A 177 -13.61 -6.79 -27.76
C ASP A 177 -15.13 -6.73 -27.87
N PRO A 178 -15.74 -7.36 -28.90
CA PRO A 178 -17.19 -7.44 -28.97
C PRO A 178 -17.73 -8.12 -27.70
N PRO A 179 -18.88 -7.67 -27.17
CA PRO A 179 -19.49 -8.33 -26.03
C PRO A 179 -19.75 -9.78 -26.39
N ASP A 180 -18.97 -10.67 -25.83
CA ASP A 180 -19.23 -12.09 -25.95
C ASP A 180 -20.40 -12.42 -25.01
N GLU A 181 -21.48 -12.96 -25.57
CA GLU A 181 -22.67 -13.35 -24.80
C GLU A 181 -22.37 -14.44 -23.78
N SER A 182 -21.18 -15.01 -23.79
CA SER A 182 -20.88 -16.22 -23.05
C SER A 182 -20.07 -16.06 -21.76
N GLU A 183 -19.30 -15.02 -21.46
CA GLU A 183 -18.56 -15.07 -20.16
C GLU A 183 -17.63 -13.88 -19.79
N THR A 184 -17.41 -12.89 -20.61
CA THR A 184 -16.35 -11.88 -20.35
C THR A 184 -16.78 -10.66 -19.53
N CYS A 185 -18.05 -10.48 -19.29
CA CYS A 185 -18.52 -9.58 -18.23
C CYS A 185 -18.67 -10.39 -16.95
N LEU A 186 -17.57 -10.71 -16.30
CA LEU A 186 -17.67 -11.09 -14.88
C LEU A 186 -18.39 -9.96 -14.16
N PRO A 187 -19.55 -10.21 -13.53
CA PRO A 187 -20.17 -9.20 -12.72
C PRO A 187 -19.16 -8.82 -11.64
N VAL A 188 -18.63 -7.61 -11.75
CA VAL A 188 -17.79 -7.07 -10.71
C VAL A 188 -18.66 -6.99 -9.47
N SER A 189 -18.37 -7.82 -8.50
CA SER A 189 -19.10 -7.79 -7.24
C SER A 189 -18.88 -6.40 -6.63
N ALA A 190 -19.88 -5.83 -5.97
CA ALA A 190 -19.78 -4.52 -5.32
C ALA A 190 -18.83 -4.53 -4.10
N ARG A 191 -17.70 -5.24 -4.19
CA ARG A 191 -16.68 -5.34 -3.15
C ARG A 191 -15.79 -4.11 -3.18
N ARG A 192 -15.27 -3.70 -2.04
CA ARG A 192 -14.45 -2.48 -1.93
C ARG A 192 -13.14 -2.53 -2.68
N LEU A 193 -12.60 -3.74 -2.90
CA LEU A 193 -11.33 -3.94 -3.63
C LEU A 193 -11.53 -4.20 -5.12
N ASP A 194 -12.76 -4.30 -5.59
CA ASP A 194 -13.07 -4.39 -7.01
C ASP A 194 -12.99 -2.99 -7.62
N LEU A 195 -11.80 -2.61 -8.06
CA LEU A 195 -11.49 -1.26 -8.53
C LEU A 195 -11.59 -1.13 -10.06
N PHE A 196 -12.46 -1.90 -10.70
CA PHE A 196 -12.78 -1.74 -12.13
C PHE A 196 -14.24 -2.15 -12.40
N ASP A 197 -14.84 -1.50 -13.39
CA ASP A 197 -16.25 -1.71 -13.72
C ASP A 197 -16.40 -2.77 -14.82
N VAL A 198 -15.43 -2.86 -15.71
CA VAL A 198 -15.49 -3.76 -16.85
C VAL A 198 -14.08 -4.17 -17.32
N ILE A 199 -13.94 -5.42 -17.73
CA ILE A 199 -12.84 -5.89 -18.55
C ILE A 199 -13.32 -5.82 -19.99
N ASP A 200 -12.75 -4.92 -20.79
CA ASP A 200 -13.19 -4.66 -22.16
C ASP A 200 -12.26 -5.25 -23.22
N ARG A 201 -11.19 -5.90 -22.79
CA ARG A 201 -10.29 -6.65 -23.65
C ARG A 201 -9.53 -7.73 -22.88
N PHE A 202 -9.47 -8.92 -23.47
CA PHE A 202 -8.78 -10.06 -22.89
C PHE A 202 -8.02 -10.87 -23.94
N GLU A 203 -6.74 -11.07 -23.74
CA GLU A 203 -5.89 -11.95 -24.54
C GLU A 203 -5.29 -13.03 -23.65
N PRO A 204 -5.79 -14.28 -23.69
CA PRO A 204 -5.40 -15.35 -22.76
C PRO A 204 -3.91 -15.69 -22.76
N THR A 205 -3.24 -15.50 -23.90
CA THR A 205 -1.83 -15.83 -24.09
C THR A 205 -0.97 -14.62 -24.47
N GLY A 206 -1.52 -13.40 -24.33
CA GLY A 206 -0.83 -12.15 -24.63
C GLY A 206 0.19 -11.74 -23.58
N GLY A 207 0.90 -10.64 -23.85
CA GLY A 207 1.91 -10.05 -22.96
C GLY A 207 3.29 -10.71 -23.05
N GLU A 208 4.30 -10.06 -22.45
CA GLU A 208 5.71 -10.50 -22.53
C GLU A 208 5.96 -11.91 -21.99
N THR A 209 5.17 -12.35 -21.02
CA THR A 209 5.32 -13.66 -20.38
C THR A 209 4.44 -14.73 -21.00
N GLY A 210 3.55 -14.38 -21.95
CA GLY A 210 2.57 -15.31 -22.52
C GLY A 210 1.50 -15.82 -21.54
N MET A 211 1.39 -15.20 -20.35
CA MET A 211 0.43 -15.59 -19.31
C MET A 211 -0.93 -14.88 -19.44
N GLY A 212 -1.10 -14.10 -20.49
CA GLY A 212 -2.30 -13.30 -20.73
C GLY A 212 -2.16 -11.84 -20.34
N ARG A 213 -3.03 -11.03 -20.92
CA ARG A 213 -3.22 -9.61 -20.53
C ARG A 213 -4.67 -9.22 -20.66
N ILE A 214 -5.05 -8.26 -19.83
CA ILE A 214 -6.39 -7.67 -19.82
C ILE A 214 -6.29 -6.15 -19.93
N ARG A 215 -7.36 -5.55 -20.43
CA ARG A 215 -7.63 -4.11 -20.27
C ARG A 215 -8.94 -3.98 -19.51
N ALA A 216 -8.88 -3.26 -18.42
CA ALA A 216 -10.04 -2.93 -17.60
C ALA A 216 -10.29 -1.42 -17.58
N ARG A 217 -11.52 -1.02 -17.35
CA ARG A 217 -11.92 0.38 -17.18
C ARG A 217 -12.65 0.57 -15.88
N GLN A 218 -12.47 1.75 -15.31
CA GLN A 218 -13.18 2.22 -14.13
C GLN A 218 -13.65 3.65 -14.35
N ALA A 219 -14.92 3.91 -14.04
CA ALA A 219 -15.43 5.26 -13.91
C ALA A 219 -14.93 5.85 -12.58
N VAL A 220 -14.19 6.96 -12.66
CA VAL A 220 -13.66 7.60 -11.46
C VAL A 220 -14.75 8.40 -10.78
N ASP A 221 -15.25 7.89 -9.65
CA ASP A 221 -16.15 8.63 -8.77
C ASP A 221 -15.30 9.49 -7.81
N PRO A 222 -15.39 10.85 -7.87
CA PRO A 222 -14.66 11.73 -6.97
C PRO A 222 -15.05 11.58 -5.50
N TYR A 223 -16.16 10.94 -5.20
CA TYR A 223 -16.64 10.64 -3.85
C TYR A 223 -16.29 9.23 -3.37
N ALA A 224 -15.61 8.43 -4.20
CA ALA A 224 -15.23 7.07 -3.82
C ALA A 224 -14.46 7.05 -2.50
N TRP A 225 -14.70 5.99 -1.74
CA TRP A 225 -14.15 5.85 -0.38
C TRP A 225 -12.63 5.99 -0.31
N TYR A 226 -11.90 5.51 -1.33
CA TYR A 226 -10.44 5.54 -1.35
C TYR A 226 -9.87 6.97 -1.47
N PHE A 227 -10.59 7.93 -2.07
CA PHE A 227 -10.16 9.32 -2.06
C PHE A 227 -10.24 9.97 -0.67
N LYS A 228 -11.17 9.51 0.18
CA LYS A 228 -11.27 9.99 1.56
C LYS A 228 -10.34 9.26 2.50
N ALA A 229 -10.15 7.96 2.27
CA ALA A 229 -9.33 7.12 3.14
C ALA A 229 -7.83 7.29 2.88
N HIS A 230 -7.43 7.52 1.60
CA HIS A 230 -6.03 7.67 1.25
C HIS A 230 -5.44 8.99 1.79
N PHE A 231 -4.18 8.95 2.18
CA PHE A 231 -3.46 10.15 2.64
C PHE A 231 -2.79 10.87 1.46
N PHE A 232 -2.72 12.19 1.54
CA PHE A 232 -2.09 13.07 0.56
C PHE A 232 -0.96 13.87 1.17
#